data_8420bde431c3074a4b47bec4156096fc
#
_entry.id   8420bde431c3074a4b47bec4156096fc
#
_cell.length_a   1.000
_cell.length_b   1.000
_cell.length_c   1.000
_cell.angle_alpha   90.00
_cell.angle_beta   90.00
_cell.angle_gamma   90.00
#
_symmetry.space_group_name_H-M   'P 1'
#
loop_
_entity.id
_entity.type
_entity.pdbx_description
1 polymer ?
#
loop_
_entity_poly.entity_id
_entity_poly.type
_entity_poly.pdbx_seq_one_letter_code
_entity_poly.pdbx_strand_id
1 'polypeptide(L)'
;KTYIEEAISKGAKTIVSTKSFSIKTIKNINYILTNSIYQELSRVVKMHYHKLLKNIKFIGITGTNGKTTVTSIIFRYLQIKKINSILIGTNGYFYKKLDNTVVNIPLPNTTPNILKIINIIKKAKLSKGYCIMEVSSQAIMEHRILGLEFYAVGFTRITQDHLDYHKTIGEYVNAKRTLLFQVRNDGFIVLNDDCKHYEKLINQVINPVISYGKSNKLDSYKYQLLTLSNAEMSFEIEFHNRKYCFVTNLLGEYNVENITLAFVLIKSLNIDTNLFSEFIKTFEKIPGRQNIINCMSRKVVIDFAHTPSAFSSVLKTFNSIKTGKIITVFGCGGNRD
;
A
#
# COMPACT_ATOMS: atom_id res chain seq x y z
N LYS A 1 20.54 -19.89 -19.59
CA LYS A 1 21.42 -21.07 -19.26
C LYS A 1 22.14 -20.85 -17.93
N THR A 2 22.82 -19.73 -17.71
CA THR A 2 23.63 -19.41 -16.51
C THR A 2 22.86 -19.60 -15.20
N TYR A 3 21.61 -19.15 -15.10
CA TYR A 3 20.81 -19.30 -13.86
C TYR A 3 20.43 -20.75 -13.53
N ILE A 4 20.27 -21.61 -14.55
CA ILE A 4 19.93 -23.02 -14.33
C ILE A 4 21.14 -23.75 -13.75
N GLU A 5 22.33 -23.53 -14.30
CA GLU A 5 23.57 -24.13 -13.82
C GLU A 5 23.89 -23.66 -12.38
N GLU A 6 23.70 -22.37 -12.13
CA GLU A 6 23.85 -21.80 -10.78
C GLU A 6 22.84 -22.42 -9.79
N ALA A 7 21.56 -22.58 -10.17
CA ALA A 7 20.56 -23.20 -9.31
C ALA A 7 20.91 -24.65 -8.99
N ILE A 8 21.37 -25.40 -9.97
CA ILE A 8 21.82 -26.80 -9.80
C ILE A 8 23.03 -26.88 -8.88
N SER A 9 24.03 -26.02 -9.07
CA SER A 9 25.22 -25.99 -8.18
C SER A 9 24.86 -25.64 -6.73
N LYS A 10 23.76 -24.89 -6.53
CA LYS A 10 23.20 -24.58 -5.21
C LYS A 10 22.24 -25.66 -4.66
N GLY A 11 22.14 -26.82 -5.33
CA GLY A 11 21.38 -27.97 -4.86
C GLY A 11 19.93 -28.03 -5.33
N ALA A 12 19.53 -27.28 -6.37
CA ALA A 12 18.20 -27.42 -6.96
C ALA A 12 18.05 -28.82 -7.57
N LYS A 13 16.99 -29.53 -7.18
CA LYS A 13 16.63 -30.86 -7.72
C LYS A 13 15.50 -30.80 -8.75
N THR A 14 14.84 -29.65 -8.87
CA THR A 14 13.76 -29.44 -9.83
C THR A 14 13.92 -28.08 -10.50
N ILE A 15 13.85 -28.05 -11.79
CA ILE A 15 13.87 -26.84 -12.63
C ILE A 15 12.50 -26.70 -13.29
N VAL A 16 11.89 -25.54 -13.13
CA VAL A 16 10.62 -25.18 -13.80
C VAL A 16 10.92 -24.14 -14.87
N SER A 17 10.44 -24.35 -16.08
CA SER A 17 10.73 -23.48 -17.22
C SER A 17 9.55 -23.37 -18.16
N THR A 18 9.48 -22.25 -18.91
CA THR A 18 8.53 -22.05 -20.02
C THR A 18 9.12 -22.45 -21.37
N LYS A 19 10.41 -22.78 -21.42
CA LYS A 19 11.08 -23.20 -22.65
C LYS A 19 11.65 -24.59 -22.46
N SER A 20 11.50 -25.44 -23.48
CA SER A 20 12.22 -26.70 -23.54
C SER A 20 13.72 -26.40 -23.69
N PHE A 21 14.54 -27.04 -22.90
CA PHE A 21 15.99 -26.99 -23.04
C PHE A 21 16.45 -28.39 -23.49
N SER A 22 17.23 -28.47 -24.57
CA SER A 22 18.05 -29.64 -24.82
C SER A 22 19.21 -29.62 -23.80
N ILE A 23 18.93 -30.02 -22.59
CA ILE A 23 19.95 -30.20 -21.59
C ILE A 23 20.44 -31.63 -21.72
N LYS A 24 21.76 -31.82 -21.91
CA LYS A 24 22.39 -33.11 -21.61
C LYS A 24 21.88 -33.50 -20.20
N THR A 25 21.23 -34.62 -20.13
CA THR A 25 20.54 -35.10 -18.92
C THR A 25 21.47 -35.05 -17.74
N ILE A 26 21.35 -34.01 -16.91
CA ILE A 26 22.04 -33.99 -15.63
C ILE A 26 21.29 -34.98 -14.75
N LYS A 27 21.93 -36.10 -14.42
CA LYS A 27 21.32 -37.15 -13.57
C LYS A 27 20.77 -36.54 -12.29
N ASN A 28 19.54 -36.93 -11.92
CA ASN A 28 18.87 -36.52 -10.69
C ASN A 28 18.28 -35.10 -10.66
N ILE A 29 18.02 -34.46 -11.79
CA ILE A 29 17.28 -33.18 -11.87
C ILE A 29 15.94 -33.42 -12.58
N ASN A 30 14.85 -33.01 -11.94
CA ASN A 30 13.51 -33.01 -12.54
C ASN A 30 13.32 -31.73 -13.35
N TYR A 31 12.75 -31.84 -14.53
CA TYR A 31 12.40 -30.71 -15.39
C TYR A 31 10.90 -30.66 -15.56
N ILE A 32 10.30 -29.50 -15.25
CA ILE A 32 8.88 -29.23 -15.42
C ILE A 32 8.73 -28.13 -16.46
N LEU A 33 8.09 -28.46 -17.58
CA LEU A 33 7.69 -27.48 -18.58
C LEU A 33 6.31 -26.94 -18.20
N THR A 34 6.16 -25.61 -18.16
CA THR A 34 4.91 -24.93 -17.82
C THR A 34 4.63 -23.77 -18.77
N ASN A 35 3.38 -23.39 -18.90
CA ASN A 35 3.00 -22.18 -19.63
C ASN A 35 3.23 -20.89 -18.83
N SER A 36 3.34 -20.99 -17.50
CA SER A 36 3.55 -19.83 -16.62
C SER A 36 4.32 -20.21 -15.35
N ILE A 37 5.57 -19.74 -15.25
CA ILE A 37 6.41 -19.89 -14.06
C ILE A 37 5.73 -19.25 -12.83
N TYR A 38 5.03 -18.13 -13.01
CA TYR A 38 4.41 -17.42 -11.91
C TYR A 38 3.23 -18.18 -11.32
N GLN A 39 2.43 -18.86 -12.16
CA GLN A 39 1.34 -19.72 -11.69
C GLN A 39 1.88 -20.92 -10.90
N GLU A 40 2.94 -21.57 -11.40
CA GLU A 40 3.57 -22.66 -10.66
C GLU A 40 4.21 -22.20 -9.35
N LEU A 41 4.89 -21.05 -9.35
CA LEU A 41 5.41 -20.46 -8.11
C LEU A 41 4.30 -20.19 -7.12
N SER A 42 3.17 -19.61 -7.58
CA SER A 42 1.99 -19.38 -6.74
C SER A 42 1.46 -20.67 -6.12
N ARG A 43 1.36 -21.73 -6.92
CA ARG A 43 0.89 -23.05 -6.48
C ARG A 43 1.83 -23.65 -5.43
N VAL A 44 3.14 -23.63 -5.69
CA VAL A 44 4.16 -24.11 -4.74
C VAL A 44 4.12 -23.32 -3.44
N VAL A 45 3.99 -22.00 -3.51
CA VAL A 45 3.88 -21.14 -2.33
C VAL A 45 2.62 -21.47 -1.53
N LYS A 46 1.46 -21.57 -2.18
CA LYS A 46 0.21 -21.94 -1.50
C LYS A 46 0.32 -23.30 -0.81
N MET A 47 0.89 -24.29 -1.47
CA MET A 47 1.05 -25.63 -0.88
C MET A 47 2.05 -25.63 0.28
N HIS A 48 3.24 -25.06 0.09
CA HIS A 48 4.34 -25.18 1.04
C HIS A 48 4.21 -24.24 2.24
N TYR A 49 3.65 -23.04 2.03
CA TYR A 49 3.54 -22.01 3.06
C TYR A 49 2.12 -21.79 3.57
N HIS A 50 1.16 -22.65 3.20
CA HIS A 50 -0.24 -22.54 3.61
C HIS A 50 -0.37 -22.36 5.14
N LYS A 51 0.31 -23.20 5.94
CA LYS A 51 0.26 -23.14 7.41
C LYS A 51 0.75 -21.80 7.97
N LEU A 52 1.76 -21.19 7.32
CA LEU A 52 2.29 -19.90 7.72
C LEU A 52 1.33 -18.76 7.33
N LEU A 53 0.82 -18.77 6.10
CA LEU A 53 0.05 -17.67 5.53
C LEU A 53 -1.42 -17.63 5.98
N LYS A 54 -1.99 -18.80 6.34
CA LYS A 54 -3.40 -18.96 6.70
C LYS A 54 -3.86 -18.03 7.83
N ASN A 55 -3.01 -17.76 8.82
CA ASN A 55 -3.35 -16.97 10.00
C ASN A 55 -2.93 -15.47 9.87
N ILE A 56 -2.38 -15.09 8.72
CA ILE A 56 -1.96 -13.72 8.46
C ILE A 56 -2.98 -13.04 7.57
N LYS A 57 -3.52 -11.93 8.04
CA LYS A 57 -4.42 -11.10 7.25
C LYS A 57 -3.59 -10.08 6.46
N PHE A 58 -3.53 -10.26 5.15
CA PHE A 58 -2.88 -9.29 4.26
C PHE A 58 -3.80 -8.11 3.98
N ILE A 59 -3.28 -6.90 4.17
CA ILE A 59 -3.95 -5.64 3.83
C ILE A 59 -3.15 -4.98 2.72
N GLY A 60 -3.73 -4.91 1.52
CA GLY A 60 -3.10 -4.32 0.35
C GLY A 60 -3.57 -2.88 0.12
N ILE A 61 -2.65 -1.93 0.05
CA ILE A 61 -2.97 -0.54 -0.29
C ILE A 61 -2.39 -0.21 -1.65
N THR A 62 -3.27 0.15 -2.59
CA THR A 62 -2.90 0.58 -3.93
C THR A 62 -3.48 1.95 -4.27
N GLY A 63 -3.11 2.50 -5.40
CA GLY A 63 -3.47 3.84 -5.88
C GLY A 63 -2.24 4.57 -6.41
N THR A 64 -2.38 5.83 -6.82
CA THR A 64 -1.24 6.60 -7.32
C THR A 64 -0.43 7.17 -6.17
N ASN A 65 -1.02 8.00 -5.35
CA ASN A 65 -0.39 8.68 -4.22
C ASN A 65 -1.06 8.26 -2.89
N GLY A 66 -0.38 8.45 -1.75
CA GLY A 66 -0.96 8.19 -0.43
C GLY A 66 -0.73 6.78 0.15
N LYS A 67 -0.28 5.80 -0.64
CA LYS A 67 -0.05 4.41 -0.18
C LYS A 67 0.78 4.35 1.10
N THR A 68 1.95 4.99 1.11
CA THR A 68 2.87 5.01 2.25
C THR A 68 2.24 5.65 3.49
N THR A 69 1.46 6.71 3.31
CA THR A 69 0.77 7.38 4.41
C THR A 69 -0.28 6.47 5.04
N VAL A 70 -1.14 5.87 4.21
CA VAL A 70 -2.20 4.96 4.67
C VAL A 70 -1.61 3.74 5.38
N THR A 71 -0.63 3.07 4.77
CA THR A 71 0.00 1.88 5.36
C THR A 71 0.70 2.19 6.68
N SER A 72 1.36 3.36 6.78
CA SER A 72 2.02 3.80 8.01
C SER A 72 1.03 4.12 9.13
N ILE A 73 -0.10 4.77 8.81
CA ILE A 73 -1.17 5.03 9.78
C ILE A 73 -1.72 3.72 10.33
N ILE A 74 -2.07 2.78 9.46
CA ILE A 74 -2.61 1.48 9.87
C ILE A 74 -1.59 0.75 10.74
N PHE A 75 -0.34 0.60 10.26
CA PHE A 75 0.70 -0.13 10.99
C PHE A 75 0.94 0.45 12.38
N ARG A 76 1.16 1.78 12.50
CA ARG A 76 1.44 2.43 13.79
C ARG A 76 0.25 2.34 14.74
N TYR A 77 -0.99 2.45 14.22
CA TYR A 77 -2.16 2.25 15.06
C TYR A 77 -2.27 0.82 15.60
N LEU A 78 -1.99 -0.19 14.76
CA LEU A 78 -1.92 -1.58 15.22
C LEU A 78 -0.85 -1.80 16.30
N GLN A 79 0.29 -1.08 16.21
CA GLN A 79 1.32 -1.13 17.27
C GLN A 79 0.81 -0.56 18.60
N ILE A 80 0.06 0.54 18.58
CA ILE A 80 -0.57 1.13 19.78
C ILE A 80 -1.56 0.13 20.40
N LYS A 81 -2.35 -0.54 19.55
CA LYS A 81 -3.31 -1.57 19.99
C LYS A 81 -2.63 -2.91 20.34
N LYS A 82 -1.28 -2.98 20.34
CA LYS A 82 -0.48 -4.18 20.62
C LYS A 82 -0.85 -5.38 19.72
N ILE A 83 -1.25 -5.11 18.49
CA ILE A 83 -1.60 -6.11 17.50
C ILE A 83 -0.37 -6.44 16.65
N ASN A 84 -0.01 -7.71 16.58
CA ASN A 84 1.12 -8.18 15.79
C ASN A 84 0.96 -7.81 14.31
N SER A 85 1.91 -7.06 13.79
CA SER A 85 1.84 -6.60 12.41
C SER A 85 3.20 -6.33 11.79
N ILE A 86 3.25 -6.42 10.46
CA ILE A 86 4.38 -6.05 9.61
C ILE A 86 3.89 -5.00 8.61
N LEU A 87 4.71 -4.02 8.32
CA LEU A 87 4.55 -3.09 7.19
C LEU A 87 5.58 -3.40 6.13
N ILE A 88 5.17 -3.47 4.86
CA ILE A 88 6.04 -3.61 3.68
C ILE A 88 5.70 -2.48 2.70
N GLY A 89 6.68 -1.65 2.35
CA GLY A 89 6.42 -0.52 1.46
C GLY A 89 7.67 0.19 0.97
N THR A 90 7.47 1.40 0.46
CA THR A 90 8.51 2.23 -0.15
C THR A 90 9.67 2.53 0.81
N ASN A 91 9.39 2.76 2.08
CA ASN A 91 10.39 3.05 3.10
C ASN A 91 11.04 1.79 3.71
N GLY A 92 10.86 0.63 3.08
CA GLY A 92 11.36 -0.65 3.57
C GLY A 92 10.27 -1.51 4.21
N TYR A 93 10.69 -2.46 5.06
CA TYR A 93 9.77 -3.21 5.88
C TYR A 93 10.03 -3.00 7.36
N PHE A 94 8.93 -2.98 8.11
CA PHE A 94 8.92 -2.66 9.53
C PHE A 94 8.21 -3.77 10.30
N TYR A 95 8.76 -4.11 11.47
CA TYR A 95 8.09 -4.99 12.42
C TYR A 95 8.59 -4.69 13.83
N LYS A 96 7.81 -5.06 14.83
CA LYS A 96 8.17 -4.90 16.23
C LYS A 96 8.75 -6.20 16.77
N LYS A 97 9.90 -6.12 17.41
CA LYS A 97 10.50 -7.26 18.13
C LYS A 97 9.82 -7.49 19.49
N LEU A 98 10.15 -8.59 20.13
CA LEU A 98 9.68 -8.93 21.48
C LEU A 98 10.10 -7.89 22.53
N ASP A 99 11.25 -7.26 22.36
CA ASP A 99 11.76 -6.16 23.20
C ASP A 99 11.11 -4.80 22.92
N ASN A 100 10.04 -4.78 22.12
CA ASN A 100 9.33 -3.59 21.66
C ASN A 100 10.10 -2.66 20.71
N THR A 101 11.32 -2.98 20.31
CA THR A 101 12.03 -2.19 19.29
C THR A 101 11.40 -2.36 17.91
N VAL A 102 11.24 -1.25 17.19
CA VAL A 102 10.79 -1.29 15.79
C VAL A 102 12.00 -1.42 14.89
N VAL A 103 12.04 -2.48 14.12
CA VAL A 103 13.07 -2.73 13.10
C VAL A 103 12.60 -2.13 11.79
N ASN A 104 13.48 -1.37 11.13
CA ASN A 104 13.31 -0.90 9.76
C ASN A 104 14.45 -1.42 8.89
N ILE A 105 14.11 -2.12 7.81
CA ILE A 105 15.09 -2.63 6.84
C ILE A 105 14.68 -2.16 5.45
N PRO A 106 15.55 -1.45 4.73
CA PRO A 106 15.24 -0.96 3.39
C PRO A 106 14.99 -2.08 2.39
N LEU A 107 14.17 -1.78 1.39
CA LEU A 107 13.85 -2.65 0.27
C LEU A 107 14.18 -1.95 -1.05
N PRO A 108 14.64 -2.69 -2.06
CA PRO A 108 14.93 -2.12 -3.38
C PRO A 108 13.66 -1.73 -4.15
N ASN A 109 12.51 -2.30 -3.77
CA ASN A 109 11.22 -2.09 -4.42
C ASN A 109 10.12 -1.90 -3.40
N THR A 110 9.16 -1.02 -3.70
CA THR A 110 7.95 -0.79 -2.86
C THR A 110 7.21 -2.10 -2.54
N THR A 111 7.09 -2.98 -3.52
CA THR A 111 6.41 -4.27 -3.38
C THR A 111 7.38 -5.37 -3.80
N PRO A 112 7.96 -6.12 -2.88
CA PRO A 112 8.86 -7.24 -3.18
C PRO A 112 8.09 -8.44 -3.73
N ASN A 113 8.81 -9.44 -4.26
CA ASN A 113 8.20 -10.68 -4.72
C ASN A 113 7.77 -11.56 -3.54
N ILE A 114 6.91 -12.53 -3.82
CA ILE A 114 6.26 -13.39 -2.81
C ILE A 114 7.27 -14.13 -1.92
N LEU A 115 8.39 -14.61 -2.45
CA LEU A 115 9.42 -15.31 -1.66
C LEU A 115 10.10 -14.37 -0.68
N LYS A 116 10.34 -13.12 -1.09
CA LYS A 116 10.88 -12.09 -0.18
C LYS A 116 9.89 -11.73 0.91
N ILE A 117 8.59 -11.62 0.57
CA ILE A 117 7.50 -11.39 1.56
C ILE A 117 7.49 -12.52 2.60
N ILE A 118 7.54 -13.77 2.17
CA ILE A 118 7.60 -14.92 3.07
C ILE A 118 8.83 -14.88 3.98
N ASN A 119 9.98 -14.52 3.42
CA ASN A 119 11.21 -14.36 4.21
C ASN A 119 11.10 -13.25 5.26
N ILE A 120 10.45 -12.13 4.93
CA ILE A 120 10.16 -11.04 5.87
C ILE A 120 9.28 -11.55 7.01
N ILE A 121 8.19 -12.26 6.69
CA ILE A 121 7.26 -12.83 7.65
C ILE A 121 7.99 -13.79 8.61
N LYS A 122 8.85 -14.66 8.08
CA LYS A 122 9.67 -15.57 8.87
C LYS A 122 10.65 -14.84 9.80
N LYS A 123 11.36 -13.83 9.28
CA LYS A 123 12.30 -13.02 10.07
C LYS A 123 11.61 -12.25 11.19
N ALA A 124 10.43 -11.73 10.93
CA ALA A 124 9.61 -11.04 11.91
C ALA A 124 8.89 -12.01 12.88
N LYS A 125 9.00 -13.32 12.68
CA LYS A 125 8.31 -14.37 13.47
C LYS A 125 6.78 -14.13 13.53
N LEU A 126 6.17 -13.57 12.47
CA LEU A 126 4.74 -13.33 12.42
C LEU A 126 4.02 -14.64 12.09
N SER A 127 3.43 -15.26 13.10
CA SER A 127 2.62 -16.49 12.96
C SER A 127 1.11 -16.22 12.88
N LYS A 128 0.66 -15.06 13.42
CA LYS A 128 -0.73 -14.58 13.41
C LYS A 128 -0.72 -13.06 13.51
N GLY A 129 -1.59 -12.39 12.76
CA GLY A 129 -1.71 -10.93 12.77
C GLY A 129 -1.88 -10.34 11.38
N TYR A 130 -1.32 -9.17 11.14
CA TYR A 130 -1.53 -8.41 9.91
C TYR A 130 -0.22 -8.17 9.16
N CYS A 131 -0.28 -8.31 7.83
CA CYS A 131 0.76 -7.85 6.92
C CYS A 131 0.19 -6.72 6.07
N ILE A 132 0.54 -5.48 6.42
CA ILE A 132 0.13 -4.28 5.70
C ILE A 132 1.15 -4.03 4.61
N MET A 133 0.73 -3.87 3.38
CA MET A 133 1.66 -3.68 2.29
C MET A 133 1.19 -2.68 1.23
N GLU A 134 2.14 -1.90 0.74
CA GLU A 134 1.95 -1.12 -0.46
C GLU A 134 1.98 -2.06 -1.68
N VAL A 135 0.97 -1.92 -2.56
CA VAL A 135 0.88 -2.70 -3.80
C VAL A 135 0.97 -1.76 -4.99
N SER A 136 2.11 -1.79 -5.69
CA SER A 136 2.33 -1.01 -6.91
C SER A 136 1.69 -1.72 -8.12
N SER A 137 1.29 -0.95 -9.13
CA SER A 137 0.73 -1.50 -10.38
C SER A 137 1.74 -2.37 -11.12
N GLN A 138 3.01 -1.97 -11.12
CA GLN A 138 4.09 -2.77 -11.69
C GLN A 138 4.24 -4.14 -11.00
N ALA A 139 4.16 -4.18 -9.66
CA ALA A 139 4.23 -5.45 -8.93
C ALA A 139 3.07 -6.40 -9.26
N ILE A 140 1.89 -5.85 -9.54
CA ILE A 140 0.74 -6.62 -9.99
C ILE A 140 1.02 -7.21 -11.38
N MET A 141 1.45 -6.37 -12.32
CA MET A 141 1.74 -6.78 -13.70
C MET A 141 2.91 -7.78 -13.79
N GLU A 142 3.90 -7.63 -12.94
CA GLU A 142 5.05 -8.53 -12.84
C GLU A 142 4.76 -9.76 -11.97
N HIS A 143 3.52 -9.98 -11.57
CA HIS A 143 3.07 -11.12 -10.77
C HIS A 143 3.82 -11.32 -9.43
N ARG A 144 4.42 -10.24 -8.88
CA ARG A 144 5.23 -10.32 -7.64
C ARG A 144 4.44 -10.80 -6.43
N ILE A 145 3.12 -10.56 -6.43
CA ILE A 145 2.20 -10.90 -5.34
C ILE A 145 1.23 -12.02 -5.71
N LEU A 146 1.42 -12.66 -6.88
CA LEU A 146 0.57 -13.76 -7.31
C LEU A 146 0.68 -14.92 -6.31
N GLY A 147 -0.48 -15.38 -5.82
CA GLY A 147 -0.57 -16.40 -4.77
C GLY A 147 -0.76 -15.86 -3.36
N LEU A 148 -0.66 -14.55 -3.13
CA LEU A 148 -1.19 -13.93 -1.93
C LEU A 148 -2.69 -13.73 -2.05
N GLU A 149 -3.39 -13.90 -0.94
CA GLU A 149 -4.82 -13.62 -0.82
C GLU A 149 -5.01 -12.52 0.23
N PHE A 150 -5.58 -11.39 -0.20
CA PHE A 150 -5.78 -10.24 0.66
C PHE A 150 -7.07 -10.36 1.47
N TYR A 151 -7.00 -10.06 2.75
CA TYR A 151 -8.17 -9.95 3.61
C TYR A 151 -8.87 -8.61 3.42
N ALA A 152 -8.10 -7.55 3.18
CA ALA A 152 -8.63 -6.23 2.86
C ALA A 152 -7.78 -5.55 1.79
N VAL A 153 -8.41 -4.80 0.90
CA VAL A 153 -7.74 -3.96 -0.08
C VAL A 153 -8.30 -2.55 0.00
N GLY A 154 -7.41 -1.57 0.12
CA GLY A 154 -7.75 -0.15 0.10
C GLY A 154 -7.19 0.56 -1.13
N PHE A 155 -8.00 1.42 -1.74
CA PHE A 155 -7.58 2.25 -2.85
C PHE A 155 -7.47 3.70 -2.43
N THR A 156 -6.28 4.26 -2.54
CA THR A 156 -6.08 5.70 -2.53
C THR A 156 -6.48 6.29 -3.89
N ARG A 157 -6.41 7.60 -4.04
CA ARG A 157 -6.73 8.28 -5.30
C ARG A 157 -5.93 7.70 -6.47
N ILE A 158 -6.61 7.45 -7.60
CA ILE A 158 -6.00 7.06 -8.87
C ILE A 158 -5.96 8.29 -9.79
N THR A 159 -4.76 8.68 -10.17
CA THR A 159 -4.48 9.76 -11.13
C THR A 159 -3.44 9.27 -12.14
N GLN A 160 -3.10 10.08 -13.11
CA GLN A 160 -2.07 9.75 -14.10
C GLN A 160 -0.72 9.53 -13.42
N ASP A 161 -0.08 8.39 -13.73
CA ASP A 161 1.26 8.02 -13.29
C ASP A 161 1.70 6.76 -14.06
N HIS A 162 3.01 6.54 -14.20
CA HIS A 162 3.59 5.33 -14.82
C HIS A 162 3.08 5.04 -16.24
N LEU A 163 2.77 6.05 -17.07
CA LEU A 163 2.36 5.84 -18.45
C LEU A 163 3.52 5.38 -19.33
N ASP A 164 4.76 5.64 -18.94
CA ASP A 164 5.97 5.02 -19.50
C ASP A 164 5.87 3.47 -19.50
N TYR A 165 5.28 2.90 -18.44
CA TYR A 165 5.09 1.46 -18.28
C TYR A 165 3.73 0.97 -18.80
N HIS A 166 2.63 1.65 -18.44
CA HIS A 166 1.25 1.20 -18.72
C HIS A 166 0.66 1.73 -20.02
N LYS A 167 1.35 2.65 -20.71
CA LYS A 167 0.92 3.30 -21.98
C LYS A 167 -0.33 4.17 -21.86
N THR A 168 -1.39 3.68 -21.21
CA THR A 168 -2.64 4.41 -21.05
C THR A 168 -3.14 4.39 -19.61
N ILE A 169 -3.93 5.41 -19.22
CA ILE A 169 -4.59 5.45 -17.91
C ILE A 169 -5.56 4.26 -17.74
N GLY A 170 -6.17 3.81 -18.84
CA GLY A 170 -7.07 2.65 -18.85
C GLY A 170 -6.37 1.36 -18.47
N GLU A 171 -5.16 1.12 -18.98
CA GLU A 171 -4.32 -0.03 -18.63
C GLU A 171 -3.80 0.07 -17.18
N TYR A 172 -3.40 1.26 -16.76
CA TYR A 172 -2.99 1.50 -15.37
C TYR A 172 -4.11 1.20 -14.36
N VAL A 173 -5.34 1.64 -14.64
CA VAL A 173 -6.52 1.33 -13.81
C VAL A 173 -6.81 -0.16 -13.83
N ASN A 174 -6.77 -0.80 -15.01
CA ASN A 174 -6.98 -2.25 -15.13
C ASN A 174 -5.93 -3.04 -14.34
N ALA A 175 -4.65 -2.66 -14.43
CA ALA A 175 -3.59 -3.28 -13.64
C ALA A 175 -3.91 -3.25 -12.13
N LYS A 176 -4.34 -2.09 -11.60
CA LYS A 176 -4.74 -2.00 -10.18
C LYS A 176 -6.01 -2.78 -9.87
N ARG A 177 -6.96 -2.82 -10.80
CA ARG A 177 -8.22 -3.56 -10.64
C ARG A 177 -7.98 -5.05 -10.42
N THR A 178 -6.94 -5.64 -11.02
CA THR A 178 -6.66 -7.08 -10.83
C THR A 178 -6.37 -7.46 -9.38
N LEU A 179 -5.95 -6.50 -8.54
CA LEU A 179 -5.77 -6.73 -7.10
C LEU A 179 -7.10 -7.08 -6.40
N LEU A 180 -8.23 -6.56 -6.88
CA LEU A 180 -9.55 -6.82 -6.30
C LEU A 180 -9.95 -8.30 -6.41
N PHE A 181 -9.47 -8.99 -7.44
CA PHE A 181 -9.72 -10.42 -7.64
C PHE A 181 -8.77 -11.33 -6.84
N GLN A 182 -7.84 -10.74 -6.07
CA GLN A 182 -7.00 -11.44 -5.11
C GLN A 182 -7.52 -11.28 -3.66
N VAL A 183 -8.70 -10.67 -3.48
CA VAL A 183 -9.35 -10.57 -2.17
C VAL A 183 -9.99 -11.92 -1.83
N ARG A 184 -9.80 -12.37 -0.60
CA ARG A 184 -10.39 -13.60 -0.08
C ARG A 184 -11.92 -13.52 -0.06
N ASN A 185 -12.62 -14.64 -0.12
CA ASN A 185 -14.08 -14.66 -0.07
C ASN A 185 -14.67 -14.03 1.21
N ASP A 186 -13.94 -14.11 2.34
CA ASP A 186 -14.29 -13.48 3.62
C ASP A 186 -13.68 -12.08 3.80
N GLY A 187 -13.09 -11.54 2.75
CA GLY A 187 -12.44 -10.23 2.74
C GLY A 187 -13.33 -9.10 2.21
N PHE A 188 -12.83 -7.88 2.25
CA PHE A 188 -13.54 -6.69 1.82
C PHE A 188 -12.63 -5.68 1.12
N ILE A 189 -13.25 -4.70 0.48
CA ILE A 189 -12.59 -3.66 -0.30
C ILE A 189 -13.03 -2.29 0.20
N VAL A 190 -12.10 -1.33 0.28
CA VAL A 190 -12.41 0.07 0.62
C VAL A 190 -12.00 0.96 -0.55
N LEU A 191 -12.96 1.66 -1.13
CA LEU A 191 -12.80 2.50 -2.32
C LEU A 191 -13.30 3.93 -2.10
N ASN A 192 -12.58 4.88 -2.71
CA ASN A 192 -13.07 6.26 -2.79
C ASN A 192 -14.13 6.36 -3.89
N ASP A 193 -15.35 6.76 -3.52
CA ASP A 193 -16.50 6.88 -4.43
C ASP A 193 -16.49 8.17 -5.28
N ASP A 194 -15.61 9.14 -4.95
CA ASP A 194 -15.31 10.28 -5.83
C ASP A 194 -14.33 9.92 -6.95
N CYS A 195 -13.81 8.68 -6.97
CA CYS A 195 -12.90 8.23 -8.01
C CYS A 195 -13.62 8.13 -9.36
N LYS A 196 -13.11 8.79 -10.40
CA LYS A 196 -13.66 8.74 -11.77
C LYS A 196 -13.77 7.32 -12.33
N HIS A 197 -13.02 6.38 -11.78
CA HIS A 197 -12.98 4.99 -12.22
C HIS A 197 -13.74 4.05 -11.27
N TYR A 198 -14.52 4.58 -10.33
CA TYR A 198 -15.20 3.80 -9.31
C TYR A 198 -16.03 2.66 -9.91
N GLU A 199 -16.95 2.96 -10.83
CA GLU A 199 -17.82 1.97 -11.47
C GLU A 199 -17.02 0.89 -12.23
N LYS A 200 -15.94 1.30 -12.90
CA LYS A 200 -15.06 0.36 -13.59
C LYS A 200 -14.33 -0.55 -12.60
N LEU A 201 -13.94 -0.05 -11.44
CA LEU A 201 -13.25 -0.84 -10.43
C LEU A 201 -14.16 -1.89 -9.82
N ILE A 202 -15.40 -1.54 -9.46
CA ILE A 202 -16.34 -2.44 -8.77
C ILE A 202 -17.03 -3.45 -9.70
N ASN A 203 -16.99 -3.23 -11.01
CA ASN A 203 -17.61 -4.14 -11.97
C ASN A 203 -17.09 -5.57 -11.81
N GLN A 204 -18.01 -6.55 -11.66
CA GLN A 204 -17.72 -7.98 -11.42
C GLN A 204 -16.99 -8.28 -10.09
N VAL A 205 -16.89 -7.33 -9.17
CA VAL A 205 -16.39 -7.58 -7.82
C VAL A 205 -17.53 -8.19 -7.00
N ILE A 206 -17.25 -9.32 -6.35
CA ILE A 206 -18.22 -10.05 -5.51
C ILE A 206 -18.04 -9.77 -4.01
N ASN A 207 -16.85 -9.29 -3.61
CA ASN A 207 -16.56 -8.96 -2.22
C ASN A 207 -17.32 -7.70 -1.78
N PRO A 208 -17.65 -7.56 -0.49
CA PRO A 208 -18.20 -6.33 0.05
C PRO A 208 -17.32 -5.12 -0.26
N VAL A 209 -17.92 -4.06 -0.81
CA VAL A 209 -17.26 -2.78 -1.08
C VAL A 209 -17.76 -1.76 -0.07
N ILE A 210 -16.85 -1.19 0.70
CA ILE A 210 -17.10 -0.10 1.65
C ILE A 210 -16.60 1.17 0.98
N SER A 211 -17.50 2.14 0.82
CA SER A 211 -17.19 3.40 0.14
C SER A 211 -16.80 4.49 1.11
N TYR A 212 -15.94 5.39 0.66
CA TYR A 212 -15.67 6.65 1.34
C TYR A 212 -15.47 7.76 0.31
N GLY A 213 -15.81 8.99 0.66
CA GLY A 213 -15.64 10.12 -0.26
C GLY A 213 -16.23 11.42 0.31
N LYS A 214 -16.48 12.38 -0.58
CA LYS A 214 -17.22 13.62 -0.31
C LYS A 214 -18.66 13.53 -0.78
N SER A 215 -18.96 12.52 -1.60
CA SER A 215 -20.28 12.35 -2.20
C SER A 215 -21.34 12.08 -1.12
N ASN A 216 -22.60 12.40 -1.45
CA ASN A 216 -23.74 12.09 -0.57
C ASN A 216 -24.33 10.70 -0.87
N LYS A 217 -23.49 9.73 -1.27
CA LYS A 217 -23.96 8.35 -1.44
C LYS A 217 -24.37 7.77 -0.08
N LEU A 218 -25.52 7.11 -0.06
CA LEU A 218 -25.94 6.31 1.07
C LEU A 218 -24.90 5.21 1.32
N ASP A 219 -24.68 4.86 2.59
CA ASP A 219 -23.72 3.84 3.02
C ASP A 219 -22.24 4.12 2.67
N SER A 220 -21.89 5.40 2.47
CA SER A 220 -20.50 5.84 2.31
C SER A 220 -20.02 6.63 3.53
N TYR A 221 -18.72 6.45 3.88
CA TYR A 221 -18.07 7.29 4.87
C TYR A 221 -17.76 8.65 4.25
N LYS A 222 -18.51 9.67 4.62
CA LYS A 222 -18.34 11.03 4.12
C LYS A 222 -17.32 11.77 4.94
N TYR A 223 -16.31 12.35 4.29
CA TYR A 223 -15.37 13.23 4.99
C TYR A 223 -15.53 14.69 4.57
N GLN A 224 -15.25 15.59 5.51
CA GLN A 224 -15.27 17.02 5.29
C GLN A 224 -14.11 17.70 6.04
N LEU A 225 -13.30 18.47 5.31
CA LEU A 225 -12.30 19.34 5.90
C LEU A 225 -13.01 20.54 6.55
N LEU A 226 -12.75 20.81 7.82
CA LEU A 226 -13.35 21.90 8.58
C LEU A 226 -12.42 23.10 8.65
N THR A 227 -11.18 22.89 9.14
CA THR A 227 -10.18 23.97 9.25
C THR A 227 -8.82 23.51 8.73
N LEU A 228 -8.05 24.46 8.23
CA LEU A 228 -6.67 24.24 7.81
C LEU A 228 -5.81 25.45 8.20
N SER A 229 -4.77 25.19 8.99
CA SER A 229 -3.77 26.18 9.42
C SER A 229 -2.37 25.76 9.02
N ASN A 230 -1.37 26.54 9.38
CA ASN A 230 0.04 26.22 9.13
C ASN A 230 0.64 25.21 10.13
N ALA A 231 -0.12 24.77 11.11
CA ALA A 231 0.30 23.82 12.16
C ALA A 231 -0.54 22.53 12.13
N GLU A 232 -1.85 22.67 11.96
CA GLU A 232 -2.80 21.56 12.05
C GLU A 232 -4.01 21.78 11.15
N MET A 233 -4.75 20.73 10.91
CA MET A 233 -6.08 20.78 10.29
C MET A 233 -7.08 19.98 11.11
N SER A 234 -8.35 20.36 11.04
CA SER A 234 -9.47 19.59 11.59
C SER A 234 -10.39 19.13 10.47
N PHE A 235 -10.97 17.96 10.63
CA PHE A 235 -11.94 17.38 9.72
C PHE A 235 -12.87 16.43 10.45
N GLU A 236 -13.98 16.10 9.81
CA GLU A 236 -14.92 15.10 10.31
C GLU A 236 -15.11 13.98 9.30
N ILE A 237 -15.45 12.80 9.81
CA ILE A 237 -15.94 11.67 9.03
C ILE A 237 -17.32 11.35 9.55
N GLU A 238 -18.32 11.28 8.68
CA GLU A 238 -19.69 10.93 9.01
C GLU A 238 -20.06 9.60 8.37
N PHE A 239 -20.74 8.73 9.14
CA PHE A 239 -21.30 7.49 8.66
C PHE A 239 -22.55 7.14 9.47
N HIS A 240 -23.71 6.97 8.80
CA HIS A 240 -25.02 6.68 9.41
C HIS A 240 -25.31 7.62 10.61
N ASN A 241 -25.22 8.93 10.40
CA ASN A 241 -25.45 9.98 11.42
C ASN A 241 -24.46 9.98 12.60
N ARG A 242 -23.43 9.13 12.55
CA ARG A 242 -22.33 9.20 13.53
C ARG A 242 -21.19 10.03 12.98
N LYS A 243 -20.77 11.02 13.77
CA LYS A 243 -19.66 11.91 13.44
C LYS A 243 -18.41 11.55 14.24
N TYR A 244 -17.29 11.52 13.55
CA TYR A 244 -15.96 11.32 14.10
C TYR A 244 -15.12 12.54 13.75
N CYS A 245 -14.77 13.34 14.76
CA CYS A 245 -14.00 14.55 14.59
C CYS A 245 -12.52 14.29 14.87
N PHE A 246 -11.66 14.83 14.01
CA PHE A 246 -10.22 14.61 14.06
C PHE A 246 -9.47 15.93 13.92
N VAL A 247 -8.35 16.02 14.63
CA VAL A 247 -7.33 17.05 14.45
C VAL A 247 -6.01 16.33 14.10
N THR A 248 -5.24 16.88 13.18
CA THR A 248 -3.98 16.27 12.75
C THR A 248 -2.97 17.30 12.27
N ASN A 249 -1.70 16.96 12.36
CA ASN A 249 -0.58 17.74 11.81
C ASN A 249 -0.20 17.33 10.36
N LEU A 250 -0.89 16.35 9.78
CA LEU A 250 -0.77 15.99 8.37
C LEU A 250 -1.65 16.92 7.53
N LEU A 251 -1.07 17.96 6.94
CA LEU A 251 -1.81 19.03 6.28
C LEU A 251 -2.30 18.62 4.88
N GLY A 252 -3.41 19.24 4.48
CA GLY A 252 -3.94 19.12 3.13
C GLY A 252 -5.04 18.07 2.97
N GLU A 253 -5.99 18.39 2.12
CA GLU A 253 -7.20 17.59 1.90
C GLU A 253 -6.90 16.14 1.44
N TYR A 254 -5.82 15.93 0.67
CA TYR A 254 -5.40 14.58 0.29
C TYR A 254 -4.96 13.72 1.50
N ASN A 255 -4.54 14.35 2.61
CA ASN A 255 -4.30 13.63 3.86
C ASN A 255 -5.58 13.34 4.62
N VAL A 256 -6.63 14.16 4.48
CA VAL A 256 -7.97 13.79 4.97
C VAL A 256 -8.43 12.49 4.29
N GLU A 257 -8.27 12.38 2.96
CA GLU A 257 -8.58 11.14 2.23
C GLU A 257 -7.77 9.95 2.73
N ASN A 258 -6.45 10.12 2.91
CA ASN A 258 -5.57 9.06 3.38
C ASN A 258 -5.95 8.59 4.79
N ILE A 259 -6.24 9.53 5.70
CA ILE A 259 -6.63 9.23 7.09
C ILE A 259 -8.01 8.56 7.10
N THR A 260 -8.96 9.03 6.27
CA THR A 260 -10.28 8.42 6.15
C THR A 260 -10.17 6.97 5.68
N LEU A 261 -9.40 6.70 4.61
CA LEU A 261 -9.17 5.32 4.14
C LEU A 261 -8.58 4.43 5.24
N ALA A 262 -7.58 4.93 5.98
CA ALA A 262 -6.97 4.18 7.08
C ALA A 262 -7.97 3.91 8.22
N PHE A 263 -8.76 4.92 8.60
CA PHE A 263 -9.80 4.81 9.63
C PHE A 263 -10.86 3.79 9.24
N VAL A 264 -11.38 3.87 8.02
CA VAL A 264 -12.41 2.94 7.51
C VAL A 264 -11.88 1.51 7.48
N LEU A 265 -10.65 1.30 7.00
CA LEU A 265 -10.01 -0.02 7.03
C LEU A 265 -9.89 -0.57 8.46
N ILE A 266 -9.34 0.21 9.39
CA ILE A 266 -9.17 -0.20 10.79
C ILE A 266 -10.52 -0.54 11.43
N LYS A 267 -11.54 0.29 11.21
CA LYS A 267 -12.88 0.08 11.75
C LYS A 267 -13.54 -1.18 11.16
N SER A 268 -13.39 -1.41 9.86
CA SER A 268 -13.93 -2.58 9.17
C SER A 268 -13.20 -3.89 9.50
N LEU A 269 -11.99 -3.79 10.05
CA LEU A 269 -11.28 -4.93 10.66
C LEU A 269 -11.80 -5.27 12.06
N ASN A 270 -12.82 -4.57 12.56
CA ASN A 270 -13.34 -4.67 13.93
C ASN A 270 -12.27 -4.36 15.00
N ILE A 271 -11.35 -3.46 14.69
CA ILE A 271 -10.35 -2.97 15.64
C ILE A 271 -10.93 -1.74 16.33
N ASP A 272 -10.85 -1.73 17.67
CA ASP A 272 -11.33 -0.60 18.44
C ASP A 272 -10.63 0.70 18.03
N THR A 273 -11.42 1.75 17.73
CA THR A 273 -10.96 3.05 17.23
C THR A 273 -11.01 4.17 18.28
N ASN A 274 -11.27 3.88 19.55
CA ASN A 274 -11.41 4.89 20.61
C ASN A 274 -10.17 5.79 20.76
N LEU A 275 -8.98 5.24 20.50
CA LEU A 275 -7.71 5.99 20.58
C LEU A 275 -7.31 6.64 19.25
N PHE A 276 -8.10 6.49 18.18
CA PHE A 276 -7.66 6.91 16.85
C PHE A 276 -7.56 8.44 16.73
N SER A 277 -8.44 9.20 17.39
CA SER A 277 -8.39 10.66 17.38
C SER A 277 -7.12 11.18 18.06
N GLU A 278 -6.78 10.67 19.23
CA GLU A 278 -5.56 11.03 19.94
C GLU A 278 -4.31 10.61 19.14
N PHE A 279 -4.32 9.41 18.60
CA PHE A 279 -3.23 8.90 17.76
C PHE A 279 -2.97 9.78 16.54
N ILE A 280 -4.01 10.18 15.79
CA ILE A 280 -3.80 10.95 14.57
C ILE A 280 -3.41 12.40 14.84
N LYS A 281 -3.80 12.95 16.01
CA LYS A 281 -3.38 14.27 16.47
C LYS A 281 -1.88 14.32 16.72
N THR A 282 -1.33 13.28 17.32
CA THR A 282 0.10 13.17 17.68
C THR A 282 0.90 12.35 16.66
N PHE A 283 0.34 12.10 15.48
CA PHE A 283 0.97 11.24 14.47
C PHE A 283 2.34 11.78 14.04
N GLU A 284 3.37 10.98 14.24
CA GLU A 284 4.73 11.30 13.81
C GLU A 284 4.82 11.33 12.30
N LYS A 285 5.48 12.33 11.76
CA LYS A 285 5.68 12.50 10.33
C LYS A 285 6.45 11.34 9.72
N ILE A 286 6.03 10.97 8.51
CA ILE A 286 6.69 9.94 7.74
C ILE A 286 7.84 10.59 6.94
N PRO A 287 9.06 10.04 6.98
CA PRO A 287 10.16 10.57 6.19
C PRO A 287 9.78 10.76 4.71
N GLY A 288 10.04 11.97 4.19
CA GLY A 288 9.70 12.34 2.81
C GLY A 288 8.20 12.55 2.54
N ARG A 289 7.36 12.65 3.56
CA ARG A 289 5.91 12.98 3.42
C ARG A 289 5.60 14.19 4.29
N GLN A 290 5.54 15.38 3.67
CA GLN A 290 5.37 16.66 4.37
C GLN A 290 6.27 16.81 5.59
N ASN A 291 7.54 16.43 5.48
CA ASN A 291 8.48 16.62 6.56
C ASN A 291 8.82 18.12 6.66
N ILE A 292 8.24 18.78 7.67
CA ILE A 292 8.40 20.21 7.91
C ILE A 292 9.58 20.42 8.86
N ILE A 293 10.56 21.18 8.41
CA ILE A 293 11.74 21.57 9.18
C ILE A 293 11.67 23.10 9.37
N ASN A 294 11.70 23.55 10.62
CA ASN A 294 11.81 24.98 10.93
C ASN A 294 13.28 25.39 10.83
N CYS A 295 13.57 26.40 10.03
CA CYS A 295 14.91 26.95 9.85
C CYS A 295 14.83 28.46 9.97
N MET A 296 15.26 29.01 11.11
CA MET A 296 15.15 30.45 11.45
C MET A 296 13.69 30.95 11.27
N SER A 297 13.47 31.96 10.42
CA SER A 297 12.15 32.50 10.08
C SER A 297 11.44 31.76 8.93
N ARG A 298 12.00 30.63 8.45
CA ARG A 298 11.51 29.89 7.28
C ARG A 298 11.07 28.49 7.64
N LYS A 299 10.16 27.94 6.85
CA LYS A 299 9.78 26.52 6.92
C LYS A 299 10.27 25.83 5.63
N VAL A 300 10.99 24.73 5.78
CA VAL A 300 11.36 23.84 4.67
C VAL A 300 10.42 22.64 4.72
N VAL A 301 9.76 22.34 3.59
CA VAL A 301 8.87 21.20 3.46
C VAL A 301 9.49 20.20 2.50
N ILE A 302 9.78 19.00 2.97
CA ILE A 302 10.28 17.90 2.16
C ILE A 302 9.13 16.95 1.87
N ASP A 303 8.82 16.77 0.58
CA ASP A 303 7.76 15.86 0.12
C ASP A 303 8.20 15.04 -1.09
N PHE A 304 7.64 13.87 -1.22
CA PHE A 304 7.91 12.93 -2.32
C PHE A 304 7.02 13.18 -3.56
N ALA A 305 6.27 14.26 -3.59
CA ALA A 305 5.41 14.60 -4.73
C ALA A 305 6.23 14.65 -6.03
N HIS A 306 5.92 13.76 -6.96
CA HIS A 306 6.62 13.60 -8.24
C HIS A 306 5.66 13.43 -9.44
N THR A 307 4.35 13.40 -9.18
CA THR A 307 3.31 13.41 -10.23
C THR A 307 2.67 14.80 -10.30
N PRO A 308 2.16 15.23 -11.47
CA PRO A 308 1.51 16.54 -11.60
C PRO A 308 0.40 16.77 -10.58
N SER A 309 -0.42 15.74 -10.32
CA SER A 309 -1.53 15.83 -9.36
C SER A 309 -1.05 15.93 -7.90
N ALA A 310 0.00 15.19 -7.52
CA ALA A 310 0.57 15.27 -6.17
C ALA A 310 1.21 16.63 -5.94
N PHE A 311 1.99 17.10 -6.90
CA PHE A 311 2.65 18.40 -6.85
C PHE A 311 1.63 19.55 -6.71
N SER A 312 0.59 19.54 -7.55
CA SER A 312 -0.51 20.51 -7.47
C SER A 312 -1.20 20.47 -6.10
N SER A 313 -1.47 19.29 -5.54
CA SER A 313 -2.13 19.14 -4.24
C SER A 313 -1.29 19.68 -3.08
N VAL A 314 0.02 19.43 -3.09
CA VAL A 314 0.96 19.94 -2.08
C VAL A 314 1.05 21.46 -2.19
N LEU A 315 1.26 22.00 -3.38
CA LEU A 315 1.32 23.46 -3.59
C LEU A 315 0.02 24.16 -3.21
N LYS A 316 -1.15 23.61 -3.59
CA LYS A 316 -2.45 24.14 -3.20
C LYS A 316 -2.58 24.23 -1.68
N THR A 317 -2.18 23.19 -0.96
CA THR A 317 -2.21 23.15 0.51
C THR A 317 -1.35 24.26 1.11
N PHE A 318 -0.09 24.36 0.72
CA PHE A 318 0.81 25.36 1.31
C PHE A 318 0.50 26.79 0.83
N ASN A 319 -0.06 26.96 -0.38
CA ASN A 319 -0.48 28.26 -0.87
C ASN A 319 -1.68 28.82 -0.08
N SER A 320 -2.58 27.95 0.42
CA SER A 320 -3.74 28.40 1.22
C SER A 320 -3.38 28.80 2.65
N ILE A 321 -2.22 28.40 3.15
CA ILE A 321 -1.79 28.67 4.56
C ILE A 321 -0.51 29.50 4.65
N LYS A 322 0.07 29.92 3.54
CA LYS A 322 1.29 30.73 3.52
C LYS A 322 1.06 32.10 4.12
N THR A 323 2.07 32.60 4.80
CA THR A 323 2.17 33.98 5.25
C THR A 323 3.19 34.80 4.43
N GLY A 324 3.93 34.14 3.55
CA GLY A 324 4.98 34.74 2.74
C GLY A 324 5.10 34.07 1.38
N LYS A 325 6.26 34.18 0.74
CA LYS A 325 6.56 33.63 -0.58
C LYS A 325 6.86 32.12 -0.50
N ILE A 326 6.33 31.34 -1.42
CA ILE A 326 6.71 29.95 -1.62
C ILE A 326 7.82 29.87 -2.67
N ILE A 327 8.91 29.20 -2.34
CA ILE A 327 9.98 28.84 -3.27
C ILE A 327 9.93 27.33 -3.43
N THR A 328 9.79 26.87 -4.67
CA THR A 328 9.70 25.44 -4.97
C THR A 328 10.97 24.97 -5.65
N VAL A 329 11.59 23.93 -5.10
CA VAL A 329 12.74 23.24 -5.70
C VAL A 329 12.27 21.84 -6.04
N PHE A 330 12.38 21.44 -7.30
CA PHE A 330 11.97 20.12 -7.76
C PHE A 330 12.87 19.62 -8.87
N GLY A 331 12.90 18.31 -9.07
CA GLY A 331 13.59 17.65 -10.18
C GLY A 331 12.76 16.47 -10.68
N CYS A 332 12.90 16.15 -11.95
CA CYS A 332 12.27 14.98 -12.55
C CYS A 332 13.33 13.90 -12.80
N GLY A 333 13.01 12.66 -12.45
CA GLY A 333 13.81 11.51 -12.89
C GLY A 333 13.65 11.34 -14.42
N GLY A 334 14.76 11.14 -15.15
CA GLY A 334 14.69 10.93 -16.59
C GLY A 334 13.76 9.77 -16.97
N ASN A 335 13.14 9.83 -18.15
CA ASN A 335 12.23 8.84 -18.73
C ASN A 335 10.97 8.51 -17.89
N ARG A 336 10.50 9.46 -17.09
CA ARG A 336 9.20 9.38 -16.41
C ARG A 336 8.25 10.44 -16.96
N ASP A 337 6.93 10.20 -16.78
CA ASP A 337 5.85 11.10 -17.21
C ASP A 337 6.01 12.53 -16.69
#